data_0c427ac866d053fe3145862e702feffd
#
_entry.id   0c427ac866d053fe3145862e702feffd
#
_cell.length_a   1.000
_cell.length_b   1.000
_cell.length_c   1.000
_cell.angle_alpha   90.00
_cell.angle_beta   90.00
_cell.angle_gamma   90.00
#
_symmetry.space_group_name_H-M   'P 1'
#
loop_
_entity.id
_entity.type
_entity.pdbx_description
1 polymer ?
#
loop_
_entity_poly.entity_id
_entity_poly.type
_entity_poly.pdbx_seq_one_letter_code
_entity_poly.pdbx_strand_id
1 'polypeptide(L)'
;MRSNFCLLAILAVFLATVVAQEEKYSDIFDHIDPDDVLPNDELRNQYYNCFMDTGPCVTEDQQFFKRHIAEAFATKCQKCTDQQKKNLEKIVIWYTDNRPDEWNAMVRKLLEDAKKLNI
;
A
#
# COMPACT_ATOMS: atom_id res chain seq x y z
N MET A 1 23.52 -18.79 41.06
CA MET A 1 23.30 -19.72 39.94
C MET A 1 21.92 -19.65 39.35
N ARG A 2 20.88 -19.70 40.15
CA ARG A 2 19.50 -19.64 39.64
C ARG A 2 19.12 -18.33 38.96
N SER A 3 19.68 -17.19 39.37
CA SER A 3 19.46 -15.89 38.81
C SER A 3 19.99 -15.75 37.38
N ASN A 4 21.01 -16.49 37.02
CA ASN A 4 21.62 -16.44 35.69
C ASN A 4 20.72 -17.07 34.63
N PHE A 5 19.92 -18.08 34.99
CA PHE A 5 18.96 -18.70 34.07
C PHE A 5 17.83 -17.76 33.69
N CYS A 6 17.32 -17.00 34.66
CA CYS A 6 16.24 -16.04 34.41
C CYS A 6 16.70 -14.90 33.51
N LEU A 7 17.92 -14.41 33.67
CA LEU A 7 18.50 -13.36 32.83
C LEU A 7 18.68 -13.80 31.38
N LEU A 8 19.13 -15.04 31.16
CA LEU A 8 19.29 -15.58 29.81
C LEU A 8 17.93 -15.77 29.12
N ALA A 9 16.91 -16.21 29.83
CA ALA A 9 15.57 -16.35 29.28
C ALA A 9 14.96 -14.99 28.87
N ILE A 10 15.18 -13.94 29.68
CA ILE A 10 14.70 -12.59 29.37
C ILE A 10 15.40 -12.02 28.13
N LEU A 11 16.70 -12.25 27.98
CA LEU A 11 17.45 -11.82 26.80
C LEU A 11 16.96 -12.52 25.54
N ALA A 12 16.65 -13.80 25.57
CA ALA A 12 16.13 -14.54 24.44
C ALA A 12 14.77 -14.01 23.99
N VAL A 13 13.87 -13.67 24.89
CA VAL A 13 12.57 -13.09 24.60
C VAL A 13 12.71 -11.71 23.98
N PHE A 14 13.63 -10.90 24.49
CA PHE A 14 13.88 -9.57 23.96
C PHE A 14 14.42 -9.59 22.53
N LEU A 15 15.32 -10.51 22.21
CA LEU A 15 15.84 -10.69 20.85
C LEU A 15 14.73 -11.11 19.87
N ALA A 16 13.80 -11.97 20.29
CA ALA A 16 12.68 -12.41 19.45
C ALA A 16 11.76 -11.24 19.06
N THR A 17 11.54 -10.24 19.94
CA THR A 17 10.69 -9.09 19.63
C THR A 17 11.33 -8.11 18.64
N VAL A 18 12.66 -8.00 18.62
CA VAL A 18 13.39 -7.12 17.69
C VAL A 18 13.34 -7.65 16.24
N VAL A 19 13.23 -8.95 16.05
CA VAL A 19 13.21 -9.58 14.71
C VAL A 19 11.84 -9.46 14.03
N ALA A 20 10.79 -9.05 14.72
CA ALA A 20 9.42 -9.02 14.23
C ALA A 20 9.04 -7.73 13.44
N GLN A 21 10.01 -6.93 13.01
CA GLN A 21 9.75 -5.73 12.22
C GLN A 21 9.44 -6.09 10.78
N GLU A 22 8.35 -5.53 10.26
CA GLU A 22 7.95 -5.73 8.87
C GLU A 22 8.77 -4.87 7.91
N GLU A 23 9.04 -5.42 6.73
CA GLU A 23 9.69 -4.69 5.65
C GLU A 23 8.70 -3.72 5.00
N LYS A 24 9.19 -2.56 4.60
CA LYS A 24 8.42 -1.60 3.80
C LYS A 24 8.43 -2.02 2.33
N TYR A 25 7.44 -1.54 1.56
CA TYR A 25 7.49 -1.64 0.11
C TYR A 25 8.71 -0.88 -0.43
N SER A 26 9.16 -1.26 -1.62
CA SER A 26 10.23 -0.55 -2.30
C SER A 26 9.86 0.92 -2.52
N ASP A 27 10.84 1.81 -2.41
CA ASP A 27 10.69 3.24 -2.64
C ASP A 27 11.01 3.67 -4.09
N ILE A 28 11.23 2.72 -4.98
CA ILE A 28 11.72 2.98 -6.35
C ILE A 28 10.79 3.91 -7.15
N PHE A 29 9.50 3.92 -6.85
CA PHE A 29 8.50 4.77 -7.52
C PHE A 29 7.95 5.89 -6.64
N ASP A 30 8.57 6.18 -5.50
CA ASP A 30 8.12 7.23 -4.59
C ASP A 30 8.20 8.64 -5.20
N HIS A 31 9.02 8.81 -6.25
CA HIS A 31 9.16 10.07 -6.98
C HIS A 31 7.95 10.42 -7.87
N ILE A 32 7.08 9.46 -8.16
CA ILE A 32 5.88 9.70 -8.96
C ILE A 32 4.87 10.44 -8.11
N ASP A 33 4.58 11.69 -8.50
CA ASP A 33 3.69 12.57 -7.76
C ASP A 33 2.25 12.43 -8.28
N PRO A 34 1.29 12.08 -7.43
CA PRO A 34 -0.14 12.06 -7.81
C PRO A 34 -0.64 13.38 -8.38
N ASP A 35 -0.07 14.51 -7.98
CA ASP A 35 -0.45 15.82 -8.51
C ASP A 35 -0.16 15.97 -10.00
N ASP A 36 0.77 15.19 -10.54
CA ASP A 36 1.07 15.14 -11.97
C ASP A 36 0.18 14.15 -12.73
N VAL A 37 -0.37 13.16 -12.04
CA VAL A 37 -1.20 12.09 -12.63
C VAL A 37 -2.68 12.43 -12.59
N LEU A 38 -3.17 12.86 -11.44
CA LEU A 38 -4.61 13.03 -11.19
C LEU A 38 -5.29 14.04 -12.12
N PRO A 39 -4.68 15.20 -12.46
CA PRO A 39 -5.29 16.14 -13.40
C PRO A 39 -5.24 15.69 -14.87
N ASN A 40 -4.41 14.70 -15.18
CA ASN A 40 -4.28 14.18 -16.54
C ASN A 40 -5.30 13.05 -16.74
N ASP A 41 -6.38 13.32 -17.46
CA ASP A 41 -7.49 12.38 -17.63
C ASP A 41 -7.04 11.03 -18.23
N GLU A 42 -6.20 11.07 -19.26
CA GLU A 42 -5.73 9.86 -19.93
C GLU A 42 -4.87 9.01 -19.00
N LEU A 43 -3.89 9.62 -18.36
CA LEU A 43 -2.96 8.93 -17.46
C LEU A 43 -3.68 8.43 -16.20
N ARG A 44 -4.53 9.27 -15.61
CA ARG A 44 -5.36 8.87 -14.45
C ARG A 44 -6.23 7.66 -14.78
N ASN A 45 -6.92 7.68 -15.92
CA ASN A 45 -7.79 6.58 -16.33
C ASN A 45 -6.99 5.32 -16.64
N GLN A 46 -5.77 5.45 -17.13
CA GLN A 46 -4.88 4.30 -17.35
C GLN A 46 -4.54 3.61 -16.03
N TYR A 47 -4.18 4.36 -14.98
CA TYR A 47 -4.00 3.81 -13.64
C TYR A 47 -5.29 3.20 -13.09
N TYR A 48 -6.40 3.92 -13.19
CA TYR A 48 -7.68 3.45 -12.69
C TYR A 48 -8.09 2.11 -13.32
N ASN A 49 -8.02 2.01 -14.63
CA ASN A 49 -8.38 0.78 -15.34
C ASN A 49 -7.45 -0.37 -15.00
N CYS A 50 -6.17 -0.09 -14.78
CA CYS A 50 -5.21 -1.08 -14.31
C CYS A 50 -5.63 -1.64 -12.94
N PHE A 51 -5.97 -0.78 -11.99
CA PHE A 51 -6.37 -1.20 -10.64
C PHE A 51 -7.72 -1.90 -10.62
N MET A 52 -8.63 -1.53 -11.52
CA MET A 52 -9.96 -2.13 -11.62
C MET A 52 -10.00 -3.42 -12.46
N ASP A 53 -8.88 -3.86 -13.02
CA ASP A 53 -8.81 -5.00 -13.95
C ASP A 53 -9.64 -4.79 -15.21
N THR A 54 -9.88 -3.56 -15.61
CA THR A 54 -10.63 -3.21 -16.83
C THR A 54 -9.72 -2.77 -17.97
N GLY A 55 -8.42 -2.72 -17.76
CA GLY A 55 -7.40 -2.40 -18.73
C GLY A 55 -6.04 -2.91 -18.31
N PRO A 56 -5.03 -2.88 -19.22
CA PRO A 56 -3.70 -3.36 -18.89
C PRO A 56 -2.94 -2.40 -17.97
N CYS A 57 -2.04 -2.95 -17.15
CA CYS A 57 -1.03 -2.19 -16.44
C CYS A 57 0.17 -2.02 -17.39
N VAL A 58 0.30 -0.87 -18.00
CA VAL A 58 1.18 -0.64 -19.15
C VAL A 58 2.64 -0.41 -18.74
N THR A 59 2.85 0.25 -17.59
CA THR A 59 4.18 0.65 -17.12
C THR A 59 4.61 -0.15 -15.91
N GLU A 60 5.91 -0.15 -15.61
CA GLU A 60 6.44 -0.85 -14.44
C GLU A 60 5.88 -0.29 -13.13
N ASP A 61 5.70 1.03 -13.05
CA ASP A 61 5.12 1.67 -11.88
C ASP A 61 3.65 1.27 -11.69
N GLN A 62 2.86 1.21 -12.76
CA GLN A 62 1.48 0.72 -12.68
C GLN A 62 1.43 -0.73 -12.18
N GLN A 63 2.29 -1.59 -12.70
CA GLN A 63 2.39 -2.99 -12.26
C GLN A 63 2.80 -3.09 -10.79
N PHE A 64 3.75 -2.28 -10.36
CA PHE A 64 4.19 -2.23 -8.97
C PHE A 64 3.04 -1.83 -8.03
N PHE A 65 2.36 -0.73 -8.33
CA PHE A 65 1.25 -0.27 -7.51
C PHE A 65 0.09 -1.27 -7.51
N LYS A 66 -0.20 -1.89 -8.64
CA LYS A 66 -1.23 -2.93 -8.73
C LYS A 66 -0.95 -4.11 -7.80
N ARG A 67 0.31 -4.54 -7.68
CA ARG A 67 0.68 -5.64 -6.80
C ARG A 67 0.46 -5.33 -5.32
N HIS A 68 0.60 -4.08 -4.93
CA HIS A 68 0.64 -3.70 -3.52
C HIS A 68 -0.61 -2.98 -3.01
N ILE A 69 -1.42 -2.41 -3.90
CA ILE A 69 -2.47 -1.50 -3.48
C ILE A 69 -3.57 -2.16 -2.64
N ALA A 70 -3.96 -3.39 -2.94
CA ALA A 70 -4.98 -4.10 -2.16
C ALA A 70 -4.52 -4.34 -0.73
N GLU A 71 -3.29 -4.81 -0.55
CA GLU A 71 -2.69 -4.99 0.77
C GLU A 71 -2.55 -3.67 1.52
N ALA A 72 -2.04 -2.64 0.84
CA ALA A 72 -1.89 -1.32 1.43
C ALA A 72 -3.22 -0.77 1.93
N PHE A 73 -4.27 -0.95 1.16
CA PHE A 73 -5.62 -0.53 1.54
C PHE A 73 -6.14 -1.30 2.76
N ALA A 74 -6.04 -2.63 2.73
CA ALA A 74 -6.54 -3.48 3.80
C ALA A 74 -5.78 -3.31 5.12
N THR A 75 -4.48 -3.02 5.05
CA THR A 75 -3.63 -2.86 6.24
C THR A 75 -3.45 -1.41 6.68
N LYS A 76 -4.15 -0.47 6.04
CA LYS A 76 -3.98 0.98 6.29
C LYS A 76 -2.52 1.43 6.13
N CYS A 77 -1.90 0.99 5.04
CA CYS A 77 -0.54 1.35 4.69
C CYS A 77 0.53 0.91 5.70
N GLN A 78 0.34 -0.24 6.33
CA GLN A 78 1.29 -0.76 7.33
C GLN A 78 2.72 -0.87 6.78
N LYS A 79 2.86 -1.26 5.50
CA LYS A 79 4.16 -1.42 4.83
C LYS A 79 4.54 -0.27 3.92
N CYS A 80 3.75 0.79 3.87
CA CYS A 80 4.05 1.93 3.02
C CYS A 80 5.25 2.72 3.54
N THR A 81 6.03 3.29 2.62
CA THR A 81 6.97 4.35 2.96
C THR A 81 6.21 5.60 3.38
N ASP A 82 6.88 6.55 4.02
CA ASP A 82 6.26 7.82 4.39
C ASP A 82 5.75 8.59 3.17
N GLN A 83 6.50 8.53 2.06
CA GLN A 83 6.09 9.17 0.81
C GLN A 83 4.86 8.48 0.20
N GLN A 84 4.77 7.14 0.26
CA GLN A 84 3.62 6.40 -0.22
C GLN A 84 2.36 6.73 0.58
N LYS A 85 2.48 6.92 1.89
CA LYS A 85 1.35 7.37 2.73
C LYS A 85 0.84 8.75 2.30
N LYS A 86 1.75 9.69 2.07
CA LYS A 86 1.40 11.03 1.58
C LYS A 86 0.76 10.99 0.20
N ASN A 87 1.28 10.16 -0.69
CA ASN A 87 0.73 10.01 -2.03
C ASN A 87 -0.67 9.42 -2.00
N LEU A 88 -0.91 8.40 -1.17
CA LEU A 88 -2.23 7.80 -1.03
C LEU A 88 -3.24 8.81 -0.47
N GLU A 89 -2.85 9.64 0.49
CA GLU A 89 -3.69 10.70 1.02
C GLU A 89 -4.12 11.68 -0.08
N LYS A 90 -3.20 12.11 -0.94
CA LYS A 90 -3.52 12.96 -2.09
C LYS A 90 -4.54 12.32 -3.02
N ILE A 91 -4.38 11.02 -3.29
CA ILE A 91 -5.28 10.26 -4.16
C ILE A 91 -6.68 10.19 -3.54
N VAL A 92 -6.78 9.87 -2.26
CA VAL A 92 -8.06 9.79 -1.55
C VAL A 92 -8.80 11.13 -1.62
N ILE A 93 -8.12 12.22 -1.30
CA ILE A 93 -8.71 13.56 -1.30
C ILE A 93 -9.21 13.94 -2.71
N TRP A 94 -8.38 13.73 -3.72
CA TRP A 94 -8.75 14.08 -5.08
C TRP A 94 -9.97 13.31 -5.58
N TYR A 95 -9.97 11.98 -5.40
CA TYR A 95 -11.08 11.14 -5.87
C TYR A 95 -12.37 11.40 -5.11
N THR A 96 -12.32 11.58 -3.81
CA THR A 96 -13.53 11.87 -3.01
C THR A 96 -14.12 13.22 -3.37
N ASP A 97 -13.30 14.20 -3.77
CA ASP A 97 -13.74 15.52 -4.17
C ASP A 97 -14.24 15.57 -5.63
N ASN A 98 -13.64 14.78 -6.53
CA ASN A 98 -13.86 14.94 -7.97
C ASN A 98 -14.59 13.75 -8.62
N ARG A 99 -14.41 12.54 -8.12
CA ARG A 99 -14.96 11.31 -8.71
C ARG A 99 -15.38 10.32 -7.61
N PRO A 100 -16.35 10.69 -6.77
CA PRO A 100 -16.72 9.85 -5.62
C PRO A 100 -17.26 8.48 -6.02
N ASP A 101 -17.98 8.36 -7.14
CA ASP A 101 -18.51 7.07 -7.58
C ASP A 101 -17.41 6.12 -8.04
N GLU A 102 -16.43 6.64 -8.76
CA GLU A 102 -15.25 5.85 -9.16
C GLU A 102 -14.43 5.43 -7.93
N TRP A 103 -14.31 6.31 -6.96
CA TRP A 103 -13.62 6.01 -5.71
C TRP A 103 -14.31 4.89 -4.94
N ASN A 104 -15.61 4.96 -4.79
CA ASN A 104 -16.38 3.91 -4.10
C ASN A 104 -16.26 2.56 -4.81
N ALA A 105 -16.27 2.54 -6.15
CA ALA A 105 -16.07 1.32 -6.93
C ALA A 105 -14.66 0.75 -6.69
N MET A 106 -13.63 1.61 -6.65
CA MET A 106 -12.27 1.19 -6.39
C MET A 106 -12.11 0.59 -4.99
N VAL A 107 -12.67 1.23 -3.98
CA VAL A 107 -12.62 0.72 -2.59
C VAL A 107 -13.21 -0.68 -2.51
N ARG A 108 -14.38 -0.91 -3.12
CA ARG A 108 -15.00 -2.25 -3.15
C ARG A 108 -14.09 -3.27 -3.84
N LYS A 109 -13.52 -2.89 -4.99
CA LYS A 109 -12.62 -3.77 -5.75
C LYS A 109 -11.38 -4.14 -4.95
N LEU A 110 -10.74 -3.17 -4.31
CA LEU A 110 -9.53 -3.40 -3.52
C LEU A 110 -9.80 -4.27 -2.29
N LEU A 111 -10.95 -4.10 -1.64
CA LEU A 111 -11.33 -4.95 -0.51
C LEU A 111 -11.63 -6.39 -0.94
N GLU A 112 -12.24 -6.57 -2.11
CA GLU A 112 -12.43 -7.90 -2.69
C GLU A 112 -11.09 -8.58 -3.04
N ASP A 113 -10.18 -7.82 -3.63
CA ASP A 113 -8.84 -8.32 -3.96
C ASP A 113 -8.06 -8.70 -2.69
N ALA A 114 -8.18 -7.91 -1.63
CA ALA A 114 -7.55 -8.21 -0.34
C ALA A 114 -8.07 -9.52 0.25
N LYS A 115 -9.37 -9.81 0.15
CA LYS A 115 -9.94 -11.08 0.60
C LYS A 115 -9.31 -12.27 -0.12
N LYS A 116 -9.05 -12.16 -1.41
CA LYS A 116 -8.39 -13.21 -2.20
C LYS A 116 -6.96 -13.46 -1.74
N LEU A 117 -6.32 -12.46 -1.15
CA LEU A 117 -4.97 -12.56 -0.61
C LEU A 117 -4.96 -13.00 0.86
N ASN A 118 -6.10 -13.28 1.46
CA ASN A 118 -6.25 -13.62 2.88
C ASN A 118 -5.75 -12.51 3.83
N ILE A 119 -5.98 -11.29 3.48
CA ILE A 119 -5.62 -10.13 4.30
C ILE A 119 -6.83 -9.60 5.07
#